data_2198518ef9041d9db48137adcf36a35c
#
_entry.id   2198518ef9041d9db48137adcf36a35c
#
_cell.length_a   1.000
_cell.length_b   1.000
_cell.length_c   1.000
_cell.angle_alpha   90.00
_cell.angle_beta   90.00
_cell.angle_gamma   90.00
#
_symmetry.space_group_name_H-M   'P 1'
#
loop_
_entity.id
_entity.type
_entity.pdbx_description
1 polymer ?
#
loop_
_entity_poly.entity_id
_entity_poly.type
_entity_poly.pdbx_seq_one_letter_code
_entity_poly.pdbx_strand_id
1 'polypeptide(L)'
;MEFQGNSFGGTLLILEDGNIAVNGGGTLADMEKAYIIDGEEPMAMIVSCEHHHRSRNVDRFCLKHNVPLITTTLCANQLALEGVNVILLTVPESKLFVKSGFGISLTPVQYDSAEPFFLTVNDGHEQIGIVPDGKIYPDLAKYLFDCDTVILGNCLEIHGNAPSALARRLQSVYNTWEELDEIFKNYDGELYYI
;
A
#
# COMPACT_ATOMS: atom_id res chain seq x y z
N MET A 1 8.78 -14.35 -2.83
CA MET A 1 7.79 -13.33 -3.26
C MET A 1 8.51 -12.26 -4.07
N GLU A 2 7.93 -11.72 -5.13
CA GLU A 2 8.50 -10.62 -5.94
C GLU A 2 7.56 -9.43 -5.93
N PHE A 3 8.06 -8.24 -6.31
CA PHE A 3 7.22 -7.05 -6.44
C PHE A 3 7.65 -6.16 -7.60
N GLN A 4 6.71 -5.38 -8.12
CA GLN A 4 6.93 -4.38 -9.17
C GLN A 4 6.25 -3.08 -8.79
N GLY A 5 7.04 -2.02 -8.61
CA GLY A 5 6.52 -0.66 -8.47
C GLY A 5 6.15 -0.07 -9.83
N ASN A 6 5.24 0.90 -9.86
CA ASN A 6 4.83 1.57 -11.09
C ASN A 6 4.90 3.11 -10.98
N SER A 7 4.82 3.79 -12.11
CA SER A 7 5.00 5.24 -12.22
C SER A 7 3.90 6.10 -11.56
N PHE A 8 2.80 5.50 -11.13
CA PHE A 8 1.72 6.18 -10.39
C PHE A 8 1.71 5.82 -8.89
N GLY A 9 2.80 5.22 -8.39
CA GLY A 9 3.00 4.92 -6.97
C GLY A 9 2.18 3.73 -6.46
N GLY A 10 1.76 2.83 -7.33
CA GLY A 10 1.19 1.55 -6.97
C GLY A 10 2.24 0.44 -7.01
N THR A 11 1.90 -0.71 -6.43
CA THR A 11 2.78 -1.88 -6.35
C THR A 11 2.01 -3.12 -6.75
N LEU A 12 2.61 -4.00 -7.52
CA LEU A 12 2.13 -5.36 -7.76
C LEU A 12 3.01 -6.33 -6.96
N LEU A 13 2.39 -7.13 -6.11
CA LEU A 13 3.02 -8.27 -5.46
C LEU A 13 2.77 -9.52 -6.29
N ILE A 14 3.82 -10.24 -6.58
CA ILE A 14 3.80 -11.49 -7.34
C ILE A 14 4.05 -12.62 -6.35
N LEU A 15 3.00 -13.40 -6.07
CA LEU A 15 3.02 -14.52 -5.15
C LEU A 15 3.00 -15.83 -5.94
N GLU A 16 3.26 -16.96 -5.29
CA GLU A 16 3.24 -18.27 -5.94
C GLU A 16 1.85 -18.60 -6.52
N ASP A 17 0.79 -18.26 -5.78
CA ASP A 17 -0.60 -18.61 -6.14
C ASP A 17 -1.37 -17.45 -6.83
N GLY A 18 -0.70 -16.38 -7.26
CA GLY A 18 -1.32 -15.24 -7.95
C GLY A 18 -0.81 -13.88 -7.49
N ASN A 19 -1.40 -12.81 -7.98
CA ASN A 19 -0.89 -11.44 -7.79
C ASN A 19 -1.82 -10.59 -6.93
N ILE A 20 -1.26 -9.63 -6.20
CA ILE A 20 -2.01 -8.63 -5.43
C ILE A 20 -1.58 -7.24 -5.90
N ALA A 21 -2.54 -6.42 -6.33
CA ALA A 21 -2.30 -5.02 -6.66
C ALA A 21 -2.52 -4.13 -5.44
N VAL A 22 -1.61 -3.20 -5.19
CA VAL A 22 -1.70 -2.23 -4.09
C VAL A 22 -1.76 -0.82 -4.68
N ASN A 23 -2.81 -0.10 -4.38
CA ASN A 23 -3.15 1.24 -4.85
C ASN A 23 -3.40 1.35 -6.37
N GLY A 24 -4.19 2.36 -6.73
CA GLY A 24 -4.45 2.79 -8.09
C GLY A 24 -3.72 4.09 -8.41
N GLY A 25 -4.42 5.02 -9.08
CA GLY A 25 -3.94 6.38 -9.35
C GLY A 25 -3.58 6.65 -10.80
N GLY A 26 -3.29 5.62 -11.59
CA GLY A 26 -3.07 5.71 -13.03
C GLY A 26 -4.35 5.87 -13.86
N THR A 27 -4.21 5.96 -15.17
CA THR A 27 -5.35 5.72 -16.07
C THR A 27 -5.72 4.23 -16.02
N LEU A 28 -6.92 3.86 -16.46
CA LEU A 28 -7.32 2.45 -16.52
C LEU A 28 -6.32 1.63 -17.36
N ALA A 29 -5.86 2.16 -18.50
CA ALA A 29 -4.88 1.50 -19.35
C ALA A 29 -3.51 1.33 -18.67
N ASP A 30 -3.07 2.33 -17.88
CA ASP A 30 -1.82 2.21 -17.11
C ASP A 30 -1.93 1.13 -16.03
N MET A 31 -3.08 1.06 -15.35
CA MET A 31 -3.33 0.03 -14.34
C MET A 31 -3.41 -1.36 -14.96
N GLU A 32 -4.07 -1.52 -16.10
CA GLU A 32 -4.11 -2.79 -16.83
C GLU A 32 -2.71 -3.26 -17.22
N LYS A 33 -1.90 -2.34 -17.78
CA LYS A 33 -0.51 -2.65 -18.13
C LYS A 33 0.36 -3.02 -16.92
N ALA A 34 0.10 -2.40 -15.76
CA ALA A 34 0.91 -2.60 -14.55
C ALA A 34 0.48 -3.82 -13.72
N TYR A 35 -0.79 -4.22 -13.77
CA TYR A 35 -1.35 -5.19 -12.85
C TYR A 35 -1.84 -6.48 -13.50
N ILE A 36 -1.97 -6.51 -14.83
CA ILE A 36 -2.30 -7.73 -15.57
C ILE A 36 -1.01 -8.26 -16.20
N ILE A 37 -0.53 -9.40 -15.71
CA ILE A 37 0.67 -10.06 -16.21
C ILE A 37 0.27 -11.35 -16.93
N ASP A 38 0.72 -11.52 -18.16
CA ASP A 38 0.45 -12.67 -19.01
C ASP A 38 -1.06 -12.98 -19.20
N GLY A 39 -1.89 -11.92 -19.08
CA GLY A 39 -3.34 -12.01 -19.21
C GLY A 39 -4.05 -12.42 -17.91
N GLU A 40 -3.34 -12.54 -16.80
CA GLU A 40 -3.90 -12.88 -15.49
C GLU A 40 -4.15 -11.61 -14.68
N GLU A 41 -5.39 -11.44 -14.20
CA GLU A 41 -5.80 -10.38 -13.29
C GLU A 41 -5.28 -10.64 -11.87
N PRO A 42 -5.02 -9.57 -11.07
CA PRO A 42 -4.69 -9.75 -9.66
C PRO A 42 -5.86 -10.36 -8.88
N MET A 43 -5.55 -11.19 -7.92
CA MET A 43 -6.54 -11.82 -7.02
C MET A 43 -7.30 -10.80 -6.17
N ALA A 44 -6.65 -9.67 -5.86
CA ALA A 44 -7.22 -8.56 -5.13
C ALA A 44 -6.53 -7.24 -5.46
N MET A 45 -7.28 -6.14 -5.31
CA MET A 45 -6.77 -4.79 -5.27
C MET A 45 -6.87 -4.28 -3.83
N ILE A 46 -5.78 -3.78 -3.26
CA ILE A 46 -5.76 -3.15 -1.93
C ILE A 46 -5.62 -1.64 -2.11
N VAL A 47 -6.46 -0.84 -1.45
CA VAL A 47 -6.34 0.62 -1.46
C VAL A 47 -6.10 1.12 -0.05
N SER A 48 -4.92 1.73 0.16
CA SER A 48 -4.43 2.15 1.48
C SER A 48 -5.01 3.47 1.98
N CYS A 49 -5.53 4.31 1.08
CA CYS A 49 -6.20 5.57 1.41
C CYS A 49 -7.07 6.06 0.24
N GLU A 50 -7.98 6.99 0.53
CA GLU A 50 -8.93 7.54 -0.45
C GLU A 50 -8.33 8.59 -1.38
N HIS A 51 -7.11 9.04 -1.16
CA HIS A 51 -6.49 10.08 -1.97
C HIS A 51 -6.44 9.72 -3.46
N HIS A 52 -6.79 10.69 -4.30
CA HIS A 52 -6.96 10.50 -5.74
C HIS A 52 -5.73 9.89 -6.44
N HIS A 53 -4.51 10.19 -5.97
CA HIS A 53 -3.29 9.63 -6.53
C HIS A 53 -3.09 8.13 -6.17
N ARG A 54 -3.89 7.58 -5.23
CA ARG A 54 -3.89 6.16 -4.83
C ARG A 54 -5.16 5.41 -5.21
N SER A 55 -6.26 6.13 -5.44
CA SER A 55 -7.58 5.52 -5.64
C SER A 55 -8.20 5.76 -7.02
N ARG A 56 -7.62 6.65 -7.85
CA ARG A 56 -8.16 6.96 -9.17
C ARG A 56 -8.31 5.72 -10.03
N ASN A 57 -9.50 5.55 -10.65
CA ASN A 57 -9.89 4.45 -11.52
C ASN A 57 -9.85 3.05 -10.89
N VAL A 58 -9.68 2.92 -9.57
CA VAL A 58 -9.72 1.63 -8.89
C VAL A 58 -11.10 0.97 -9.05
N ASP A 59 -12.18 1.74 -8.90
CA ASP A 59 -13.55 1.30 -9.13
C ASP A 59 -13.73 0.68 -10.53
N ARG A 60 -13.28 1.39 -11.56
CA ARG A 60 -13.37 0.94 -12.96
C ARG A 60 -12.53 -0.30 -13.24
N PHE A 61 -11.33 -0.36 -12.66
CA PHE A 61 -10.46 -1.52 -12.80
C PHE A 61 -11.10 -2.74 -12.14
N CYS A 62 -11.53 -2.62 -10.89
CA CYS A 62 -12.16 -3.71 -10.14
C CYS A 62 -13.43 -4.21 -10.82
N LEU A 63 -14.29 -3.30 -11.31
CA LEU A 63 -15.50 -3.67 -12.05
C LEU A 63 -15.20 -4.39 -13.37
N LYS A 64 -14.28 -3.84 -14.17
CA LYS A 64 -13.96 -4.38 -15.49
C LYS A 64 -13.36 -5.78 -15.42
N HIS A 65 -12.50 -6.02 -14.44
CA HIS A 65 -11.71 -7.25 -14.29
C HIS A 65 -12.29 -8.20 -13.22
N ASN A 66 -13.42 -7.84 -12.59
CA ASN A 66 -14.04 -8.58 -11.49
C ASN A 66 -13.07 -8.87 -10.34
N VAL A 67 -12.18 -7.93 -10.05
CA VAL A 67 -11.19 -8.00 -8.98
C VAL A 67 -11.81 -7.46 -7.68
N PRO A 68 -11.76 -8.21 -6.56
CA PRO A 68 -12.25 -7.71 -5.28
C PRO A 68 -11.34 -6.57 -4.77
N LEU A 69 -11.97 -5.54 -4.19
CA LEU A 69 -11.29 -4.44 -3.53
C LEU A 69 -11.20 -4.68 -2.03
N ILE A 70 -10.01 -4.59 -1.46
CA ILE A 70 -9.75 -4.64 -0.01
C ILE A 70 -9.40 -3.23 0.45
N THR A 71 -10.12 -2.71 1.44
CA THR A 71 -9.84 -1.41 2.05
C THR A 71 -10.52 -1.30 3.41
N THR A 72 -10.38 -0.15 4.09
CA THR A 72 -11.06 0.10 5.37
C THR A 72 -12.45 0.73 5.14
N THR A 73 -13.29 0.67 6.18
CA THR A 73 -14.65 1.22 6.09
C THR A 73 -14.65 2.73 5.83
N LEU A 74 -13.77 3.49 6.50
CA LEU A 74 -13.75 4.95 6.32
C LEU A 74 -13.17 5.34 4.97
N CYS A 75 -12.16 4.61 4.47
CA CYS A 75 -11.63 4.81 3.12
C CYS A 75 -12.72 4.49 2.06
N ALA A 76 -13.40 3.34 2.17
CA ALA A 76 -14.48 2.95 1.24
C ALA A 76 -15.59 3.99 1.15
N ASN A 77 -15.98 4.61 2.28
CA ASN A 77 -17.03 5.65 2.31
C ASN A 77 -16.66 6.94 1.55
N GLN A 78 -15.38 7.15 1.27
CA GLN A 78 -14.88 8.29 0.50
C GLN A 78 -14.73 7.96 -1.01
N LEU A 79 -14.87 6.71 -1.38
CA LEU A 79 -14.68 6.22 -2.74
C LEU A 79 -16.02 5.92 -3.42
N ALA A 80 -16.09 6.12 -4.73
CA ALA A 80 -17.26 5.75 -5.54
C ALA A 80 -17.17 4.27 -5.95
N LEU A 81 -17.62 3.36 -5.06
CA LEU A 81 -17.44 1.90 -5.21
C LEU A 81 -18.74 1.17 -5.57
N GLU A 82 -19.69 1.86 -6.22
CA GLU A 82 -20.96 1.23 -6.64
C GLU A 82 -20.70 0.02 -7.57
N GLY A 83 -21.23 -1.13 -7.17
CA GLY A 83 -21.10 -2.39 -7.92
C GLY A 83 -19.76 -3.11 -7.72
N VAL A 84 -18.78 -2.52 -7.05
CA VAL A 84 -17.50 -3.18 -6.74
C VAL A 84 -17.71 -4.20 -5.63
N ASN A 85 -17.09 -5.38 -5.75
CA ASN A 85 -17.02 -6.35 -4.66
C ASN A 85 -15.98 -5.87 -3.61
N VAL A 86 -16.46 -5.28 -2.51
CA VAL A 86 -15.60 -4.69 -1.49
C VAL A 86 -15.49 -5.60 -0.27
N ILE A 87 -14.25 -5.87 0.14
CA ILE A 87 -13.91 -6.55 1.39
C ILE A 87 -13.41 -5.48 2.36
N LEU A 88 -14.19 -5.23 3.41
CA LEU A 88 -13.86 -4.23 4.43
C LEU A 88 -13.05 -4.87 5.56
N LEU A 89 -11.93 -4.24 5.89
CA LEU A 89 -11.11 -4.58 7.06
C LEU A 89 -11.12 -3.41 8.05
N THR A 90 -10.92 -3.71 9.31
CA THR A 90 -10.68 -2.72 10.37
C THR A 90 -9.18 -2.59 10.65
N VAL A 91 -8.76 -1.45 11.19
CA VAL A 91 -7.36 -1.20 11.53
C VAL A 91 -7.24 -1.04 13.06
N PRO A 92 -6.35 -1.79 13.74
CA PRO A 92 -5.51 -2.88 13.24
C PRO A 92 -6.28 -4.20 13.07
N GLU A 93 -6.09 -4.88 11.96
CA GLU A 93 -6.70 -6.19 11.71
C GLU A 93 -5.76 -7.10 10.90
N SER A 94 -5.84 -8.40 11.17
CA SER A 94 -5.20 -9.43 10.35
C SER A 94 -6.26 -10.38 9.80
N LYS A 95 -6.17 -10.71 8.52
CA LYS A 95 -7.10 -11.62 7.87
C LYS A 95 -6.36 -12.60 6.96
N LEU A 96 -6.68 -13.86 7.12
CA LEU A 96 -6.17 -14.93 6.27
C LEU A 96 -7.16 -15.21 5.12
N PHE A 97 -6.67 -15.24 3.90
CA PHE A 97 -7.41 -15.58 2.71
C PHE A 97 -7.08 -17.03 2.31
N VAL A 98 -7.79 -17.98 2.90
CA VAL A 98 -7.48 -19.43 2.83
C VAL A 98 -7.44 -20.00 1.41
N LYS A 99 -8.25 -19.48 0.50
CA LYS A 99 -8.28 -19.97 -0.90
C LYS A 99 -7.05 -19.58 -1.71
N SER A 100 -6.38 -18.52 -1.28
CA SER A 100 -5.24 -17.92 -1.99
C SER A 100 -3.93 -18.09 -1.23
N GLY A 101 -3.95 -18.77 -0.08
CA GLY A 101 -2.74 -19.10 0.69
C GLY A 101 -2.03 -17.91 1.35
N PHE A 102 -2.58 -16.69 1.29
CA PHE A 102 -1.92 -15.52 1.86
C PHE A 102 -2.70 -14.89 3.02
N GLY A 103 -1.97 -14.21 3.91
CA GLY A 103 -2.50 -13.40 5.00
C GLY A 103 -2.21 -11.92 4.79
N ILE A 104 -3.13 -11.06 5.19
CA ILE A 104 -2.95 -9.60 5.21
C ILE A 104 -3.13 -9.10 6.63
N SER A 105 -2.21 -8.23 7.08
CA SER A 105 -2.38 -7.44 8.30
C SER A 105 -2.34 -5.97 7.96
N LEU A 106 -3.25 -5.19 8.56
CA LEU A 106 -3.30 -3.74 8.42
C LEU A 106 -2.87 -3.08 9.71
N THR A 107 -1.97 -2.10 9.62
CA THR A 107 -1.49 -1.32 10.75
C THR A 107 -1.70 0.17 10.48
N PRO A 108 -2.27 0.93 11.43
CA PRO A 108 -2.52 2.36 11.22
C PRO A 108 -1.22 3.14 11.06
N VAL A 109 -1.24 4.16 10.19
CA VAL A 109 -0.14 5.13 10.05
C VAL A 109 -0.65 6.54 10.30
N GLN A 110 0.25 7.48 10.55
CA GLN A 110 -0.13 8.89 10.56
C GLN A 110 -0.08 9.44 9.15
N TYR A 111 -1.24 9.79 8.62
CA TYR A 111 -1.40 10.41 7.32
C TYR A 111 -2.66 11.26 7.30
N ASP A 112 -2.80 12.20 6.35
CA ASP A 112 -3.96 13.10 6.25
C ASP A 112 -5.11 12.49 5.44
N SER A 113 -5.47 11.25 5.76
CA SER A 113 -6.58 10.52 5.14
C SER A 113 -7.55 9.95 6.18
N ALA A 114 -8.66 9.37 5.72
CA ALA A 114 -9.76 8.97 6.61
C ALA A 114 -9.39 7.83 7.57
N GLU A 115 -8.66 6.83 7.10
CA GLU A 115 -8.20 5.68 7.89
C GLU A 115 -6.99 5.03 7.21
N PRO A 116 -5.83 5.74 7.20
CA PRO A 116 -4.66 5.30 6.48
C PRO A 116 -3.97 4.14 7.19
N PHE A 117 -3.39 3.23 6.40
CA PHE A 117 -2.67 2.08 6.92
C PHE A 117 -1.46 1.72 6.06
N PHE A 118 -0.50 1.07 6.67
CA PHE A 118 0.40 0.19 5.95
C PHE A 118 -0.06 -1.27 6.08
N LEU A 119 0.44 -2.12 5.22
CA LEU A 119 0.05 -3.52 5.20
C LEU A 119 1.26 -4.44 5.23
N THR A 120 1.07 -5.63 5.81
CA THR A 120 1.97 -6.75 5.59
C THR A 120 1.22 -7.86 4.87
N VAL A 121 1.88 -8.51 3.92
CA VAL A 121 1.38 -9.66 3.20
C VAL A 121 2.31 -10.82 3.45
N ASN A 122 1.74 -11.96 3.85
CA ASN A 122 2.48 -13.19 4.14
C ASN A 122 1.88 -14.33 3.30
N ASP A 123 2.70 -15.03 2.53
CA ASP A 123 2.30 -16.17 1.69
C ASP A 123 2.62 -17.54 2.33
N GLY A 124 3.03 -17.55 3.60
CA GLY A 124 3.41 -18.73 4.35
C GLY A 124 4.90 -19.05 4.29
N HIS A 125 5.67 -18.39 3.41
CA HIS A 125 7.12 -18.53 3.25
C HIS A 125 7.85 -17.24 3.52
N GLU A 126 7.34 -16.14 2.98
CA GLU A 126 7.90 -14.80 3.09
C GLU A 126 6.85 -13.79 3.53
N GLN A 127 7.30 -12.72 4.16
CA GLN A 127 6.45 -11.61 4.56
C GLN A 127 6.97 -10.29 3.98
N ILE A 128 6.12 -9.58 3.25
CA ILE A 128 6.42 -8.24 2.73
C ILE A 128 5.61 -7.20 3.49
N GLY A 129 6.29 -6.16 3.97
CA GLY A 129 5.68 -4.94 4.48
C GLY A 129 5.59 -3.87 3.40
N ILE A 130 4.45 -3.21 3.24
CA ILE A 130 4.29 -2.11 2.29
C ILE A 130 3.72 -0.91 3.03
N VAL A 131 4.46 0.18 3.00
CA VAL A 131 4.06 1.49 3.53
C VAL A 131 3.88 2.44 2.35
N PRO A 132 2.69 2.51 1.74
CA PRO A 132 2.49 3.30 0.53
C PRO A 132 2.60 4.81 0.77
N ASP A 133 2.09 5.25 1.92
CA ASP A 133 2.06 6.64 2.36
C ASP A 133 2.03 6.71 3.89
N GLY A 134 2.42 7.86 4.41
CA GLY A 134 2.28 8.15 5.83
C GLY A 134 3.59 8.10 6.62
N LYS A 135 3.51 8.60 7.85
CA LYS A 135 4.64 8.66 8.78
C LYS A 135 4.64 7.42 9.68
N ILE A 136 5.76 6.70 9.66
CA ILE A 136 6.01 5.56 10.54
C ILE A 136 6.68 6.07 11.82
N TYR A 137 6.21 5.64 12.96
CA TYR A 137 6.86 5.85 14.24
C TYR A 137 7.60 4.58 14.70
N PRO A 138 8.65 4.69 15.53
CA PRO A 138 9.42 3.53 15.97
C PRO A 138 8.61 2.41 16.63
N ASP A 139 7.52 2.76 17.33
CA ASP A 139 6.62 1.80 17.96
C ASP A 139 5.74 1.04 16.95
N LEU A 140 5.49 1.61 15.77
CA LEU A 140 4.79 0.95 14.66
C LEU A 140 5.76 0.18 13.75
N ALA A 141 7.00 0.63 13.62
CA ALA A 141 8.02 -0.01 12.81
C ALA A 141 8.29 -1.48 13.23
N LYS A 142 8.08 -1.82 14.50
CA LYS A 142 8.21 -3.19 15.00
C LYS A 142 7.38 -4.23 14.21
N TYR A 143 6.25 -3.83 13.64
CA TYR A 143 5.41 -4.71 12.81
C TYR A 143 5.99 -4.96 11.41
N LEU A 144 6.99 -4.15 11.01
CA LEU A 144 7.72 -4.30 9.77
C LEU A 144 9.02 -5.08 9.96
N PHE A 145 9.54 -5.17 11.20
CA PHE A 145 10.80 -5.83 11.47
C PHE A 145 10.73 -7.37 11.33
N ASP A 146 9.53 -7.93 11.39
CA ASP A 146 9.29 -9.35 11.12
C ASP A 146 9.13 -9.65 9.61
N CYS A 147 9.19 -8.62 8.75
CA CYS A 147 9.10 -8.80 7.29
C CYS A 147 10.49 -9.11 6.71
N ASP A 148 10.52 -9.99 5.72
CA ASP A 148 11.74 -10.27 4.93
C ASP A 148 12.08 -9.09 4.02
N THR A 149 11.06 -8.40 3.54
CA THR A 149 11.17 -7.23 2.66
C THR A 149 10.22 -6.13 3.12
N VAL A 150 10.71 -4.88 3.14
CA VAL A 150 9.89 -3.68 3.36
C VAL A 150 9.98 -2.74 2.17
N ILE A 151 8.81 -2.33 1.66
CA ILE A 151 8.67 -1.39 0.55
C ILE A 151 8.10 -0.09 1.10
N LEU A 152 8.87 0.98 1.00
CA LEU A 152 8.48 2.33 1.42
C LEU A 152 8.14 3.20 0.21
N GLY A 153 6.89 3.67 0.16
CA GLY A 153 6.45 4.71 -0.78
C GLY A 153 6.62 6.10 -0.17
N ASN A 154 7.04 7.07 -0.96
CA ASN A 154 7.11 8.49 -0.60
C ASN A 154 7.95 8.82 0.64
N CYS A 155 9.27 8.78 0.50
CA CYS A 155 10.18 9.49 1.38
C CYS A 155 10.30 10.96 0.99
N LEU A 156 10.35 11.84 1.97
CA LEU A 156 10.42 13.27 1.72
C LEU A 156 11.85 13.74 1.54
N GLU A 157 12.24 14.05 0.32
CA GLU A 157 13.30 15.02 0.08
C GLU A 157 12.73 16.43 0.27
N ILE A 158 12.99 17.05 1.42
CA ILE A 158 12.66 18.46 1.62
C ILE A 158 13.69 19.28 0.87
N HIS A 159 13.43 19.56 -0.40
CA HIS A 159 14.20 20.55 -1.12
C HIS A 159 13.94 21.93 -0.50
N GLY A 160 15.02 22.64 -0.14
CA GLY A 160 15.02 23.87 0.65
C GLY A 160 14.21 25.08 0.13
N ASN A 161 13.40 24.91 -0.93
CA ASN A 161 12.55 25.92 -1.54
C ASN A 161 11.04 25.70 -1.32
N ALA A 162 10.62 24.70 -0.55
CA ALA A 162 9.20 24.49 -0.29
C ALA A 162 8.64 25.63 0.59
N PRO A 163 7.42 26.17 0.30
CA PRO A 163 6.77 27.13 1.18
C PRO A 163 6.69 26.57 2.61
N SER A 164 6.99 27.40 3.61
CA SER A 164 7.12 26.96 5.02
C SER A 164 5.87 26.23 5.58
N ALA A 165 4.67 26.57 5.07
CA ALA A 165 3.43 25.88 5.43
C ALA A 165 3.33 24.48 4.81
N LEU A 166 3.70 24.32 3.54
CA LEU A 166 3.73 23.05 2.84
C LEU A 166 4.81 22.13 3.44
N ALA A 167 6.02 22.63 3.65
CA ALA A 167 7.09 21.88 4.28
C ALA A 167 6.68 21.32 5.66
N ARG A 168 6.06 22.15 6.51
CA ARG A 168 5.55 21.68 7.82
C ARG A 168 4.47 20.61 7.71
N ARG A 169 3.53 20.76 6.76
CA ARG A 169 2.51 19.73 6.51
C ARG A 169 3.15 18.42 6.07
N LEU A 170 4.05 18.47 5.11
CA LEU A 170 4.74 17.28 4.60
C LEU A 170 5.54 16.59 5.71
N GLN A 171 6.30 17.32 6.52
CA GLN A 171 7.02 16.77 7.68
C GLN A 171 6.12 16.14 8.75
N SER A 172 4.86 16.56 8.83
CA SER A 172 3.90 15.96 9.77
C SER A 172 3.30 14.64 9.29
N VAL A 173 3.39 14.34 7.99
CA VAL A 173 2.74 13.16 7.38
C VAL A 173 3.70 12.20 6.68
N TYR A 174 4.99 12.55 6.55
CA TYR A 174 6.02 11.70 5.97
C TYR A 174 7.29 11.67 6.83
N ASN A 175 8.04 10.59 6.73
CA ASN A 175 9.38 10.51 7.30
C ASN A 175 10.40 11.18 6.39
N THR A 176 11.44 11.78 6.98
CA THR A 176 12.67 12.12 6.27
C THR A 176 13.55 10.88 6.11
N TRP A 177 14.56 10.97 5.23
CA TRP A 177 15.54 9.90 5.07
C TRP A 177 16.26 9.58 6.38
N GLU A 178 16.67 10.60 7.13
CA GLU A 178 17.37 10.45 8.41
C GLU A 178 16.48 9.77 9.47
N GLU A 179 15.17 10.08 9.49
CA GLU A 179 14.22 9.41 10.38
C GLU A 179 14.07 7.93 10.01
N LEU A 180 14.01 7.59 8.72
CA LEU A 180 13.92 6.20 8.25
C LEU A 180 15.20 5.42 8.53
N ASP A 181 16.37 6.00 8.27
CA ASP A 181 17.66 5.39 8.58
C ASP A 181 17.78 5.05 10.07
N GLU A 182 17.31 5.93 10.97
CA GLU A 182 17.31 5.65 12.42
C GLU A 182 16.27 4.60 12.79
N ILE A 183 15.09 4.60 12.17
CA ILE A 183 14.04 3.59 12.42
C ILE A 183 14.51 2.21 11.98
N PHE A 184 15.08 2.09 10.79
CA PHE A 184 15.46 0.81 10.19
C PHE A 184 16.91 0.40 10.38
N LYS A 185 17.70 1.11 11.19
CA LYS A 185 19.15 0.83 11.37
C LYS A 185 19.49 -0.59 11.88
N ASN A 186 18.55 -1.27 12.54
CA ASN A 186 18.69 -2.64 13.03
C ASN A 186 17.75 -3.61 12.30
N TYR A 187 17.21 -3.23 11.17
CA TYR A 187 16.40 -4.10 10.35
C TYR A 187 17.30 -4.98 9.49
N ASP A 188 17.10 -6.30 9.56
CA ASP A 188 17.96 -7.29 8.90
C ASP A 188 17.43 -7.73 7.51
N GLY A 189 16.20 -7.33 7.14
CA GLY A 189 15.59 -7.65 5.86
C GLY A 189 15.97 -6.68 4.73
N GLU A 190 15.33 -6.84 3.59
CA GLU A 190 15.53 -5.98 2.42
C GLU A 190 14.63 -4.75 2.47
N LEU A 191 15.20 -3.56 2.23
CA LEU A 191 14.49 -2.28 2.26
C LEU A 191 14.50 -1.63 0.86
N TYR A 192 13.30 -1.36 0.33
CA TYR A 192 13.11 -0.74 -0.98
C TYR A 192 12.32 0.56 -0.88
N TYR A 193 12.63 1.50 -1.77
CA TYR A 193 11.95 2.78 -1.92
C TYR A 193 11.34 2.89 -3.33
N ILE A 194 10.05 3.27 -3.41
CA ILE A 194 9.31 3.36 -4.66
C ILE A 194 8.62 4.73 -4.83
#